data_42dbf5848f493e6182b853efa11ef669
#
_entry.id   42dbf5848f493e6182b853efa11ef669
#
_cell.length_a   1.000
_cell.length_b   1.000
_cell.length_c   1.000
_cell.angle_alpha   90.00
_cell.angle_beta   90.00
_cell.angle_gamma   90.00
#
_symmetry.space_group_name_H-M   'P 1'
#
loop_
_entity.id
_entity.type
_entity.pdbx_description
1 polymer ?
#
loop_
_entity_poly.entity_id
_entity_poly.type
_entity_poly.pdbx_seq_one_letter_code
_entity_poly.pdbx_strand_id
1 'polypeptide(L)'
;LMEGAKAKDVEDFLKSAIKGTEWENKVFAVGGFVRDEIMGKTPKDIDVVVDKIQGGIEFTIWLAKKVGTYKEGSNPTIFPTFGTAKMVLDGVVHNGVDLSGEDLEAVMPRSEQYHDSSSRKPTDIQFTDLEGDAKRRDLTINAIYKNVSTGEIVDPVGGMEDIKNKVVRPPSDPDLIYTDDALRMFRVIRFANRFGWELTP
;
A
#
# COMPACT_ATOMS: atom_id res chain seq x y z
N LEU A 1 5.44 9.34 23.18
CA LEU A 1 5.35 8.53 21.96
C LEU A 1 4.91 9.40 20.81
N MET A 2 5.69 9.41 19.75
CA MET A 2 5.35 10.17 18.53
C MET A 2 4.20 9.47 17.82
N GLU A 3 3.22 10.26 17.37
CA GLU A 3 2.14 9.77 16.54
C GLU A 3 2.72 9.09 15.29
N GLY A 4 2.19 7.94 14.90
CA GLY A 4 2.67 7.16 13.75
C GLY A 4 3.86 6.25 14.02
N ALA A 5 4.49 6.29 15.20
CA ALA A 5 5.60 5.39 15.54
C ALA A 5 5.16 3.91 15.60
N LYS A 6 3.86 3.65 15.70
CA LYS A 6 3.29 2.30 15.82
C LYS A 6 3.10 1.56 14.50
N ALA A 7 3.40 2.17 13.35
CA ALA A 7 3.23 1.50 12.06
C ALA A 7 4.05 0.20 11.97
N LYS A 8 5.27 0.20 12.50
CA LYS A 8 6.09 -1.02 12.55
C LYS A 8 5.54 -2.05 13.53
N ASP A 9 4.89 -1.61 14.61
CA ASP A 9 4.20 -2.52 15.53
C ASP A 9 2.99 -3.16 14.86
N VAL A 10 2.30 -2.42 13.99
CA VAL A 10 1.22 -2.98 13.16
C VAL A 10 1.79 -4.04 12.21
N GLU A 11 2.92 -3.79 11.58
CA GLU A 11 3.59 -4.79 10.72
C GLU A 11 3.91 -6.07 11.52
N ASP A 12 4.49 -5.94 12.71
CA ASP A 12 4.80 -7.08 13.57
C ASP A 12 3.54 -7.86 13.95
N PHE A 13 2.47 -7.14 14.27
CA PHE A 13 1.18 -7.76 14.56
C PHE A 13 0.68 -8.56 13.36
N LEU A 14 0.71 -7.99 12.16
CA LEU A 14 0.27 -8.67 10.95
C LEU A 14 1.09 -9.94 10.70
N LYS A 15 2.41 -9.84 10.81
CA LYS A 15 3.30 -10.99 10.64
C LYS A 15 2.93 -12.14 11.58
N SER A 16 2.68 -11.83 12.83
CA SER A 16 2.27 -12.81 13.83
C SER A 16 0.88 -13.40 13.53
N ALA A 17 -0.06 -12.54 13.16
CA ALA A 17 -1.45 -12.94 12.94
C ALA A 17 -1.60 -13.90 11.75
N ILE A 18 -0.82 -13.69 10.67
CA ILE A 18 -0.95 -14.47 9.43
C ILE A 18 -0.12 -15.74 9.41
N LYS A 19 0.81 -15.90 10.34
CA LYS A 19 1.68 -17.08 10.40
C LYS A 19 0.87 -18.37 10.53
N GLY A 20 1.14 -19.31 9.65
CA GLY A 20 0.44 -20.61 9.63
C GLY A 20 -0.98 -20.56 9.09
N THR A 21 -1.41 -19.43 8.53
CA THR A 21 -2.74 -19.26 7.92
C THR A 21 -2.65 -19.21 6.40
N GLU A 22 -3.80 -19.18 5.73
CA GLU A 22 -3.86 -19.01 4.27
C GLU A 22 -3.25 -17.66 3.80
N TRP A 23 -3.13 -16.69 4.71
CA TRP A 23 -2.62 -15.34 4.41
C TRP A 23 -1.10 -15.23 4.48
N GLU A 24 -0.43 -16.25 5.00
CA GLU A 24 1.03 -16.28 5.02
C GLU A 24 1.59 -16.15 3.60
N ASN A 25 2.57 -15.26 3.39
CA ASN A 25 3.17 -14.92 2.10
C ASN A 25 2.22 -14.23 1.10
N LYS A 26 1.04 -13.80 1.54
CA LYS A 26 0.08 -13.10 0.68
C LYS A 26 -0.06 -11.62 1.00
N VAL A 27 0.45 -11.17 2.13
CA VAL A 27 0.33 -9.78 2.60
C VAL A 27 1.66 -9.07 2.39
N PHE A 28 1.62 -7.95 1.66
CA PHE A 28 2.80 -7.14 1.32
C PHE A 28 2.58 -5.71 1.77
N ALA A 29 3.49 -5.16 2.57
CA ALA A 29 3.53 -3.72 2.81
C ALA A 29 3.97 -3.01 1.54
N VAL A 30 3.50 -1.79 1.30
CA VAL A 30 3.76 -1.05 0.07
C VAL A 30 3.71 0.46 0.33
N GLY A 31 4.15 1.23 -0.65
CA GLY A 31 4.03 2.68 -0.65
C GLY A 31 4.98 3.36 0.32
N GLY A 32 4.49 4.42 0.97
CA GLY A 32 5.31 5.24 1.86
C GLY A 32 5.95 4.49 3.00
N PHE A 33 5.30 3.43 3.50
CA PHE A 33 5.86 2.59 4.56
C PHE A 33 7.20 1.97 4.15
N VAL A 34 7.23 1.31 3.00
CA VAL A 34 8.45 0.63 2.52
C VAL A 34 9.49 1.64 2.08
N ARG A 35 9.08 2.67 1.35
CA ARG A 35 9.96 3.76 0.94
C ARG A 35 10.68 4.39 2.13
N ASP A 36 9.92 4.79 3.16
CA ASP A 36 10.48 5.45 4.32
C ASP A 36 11.43 4.54 5.10
N GLU A 37 11.08 3.26 5.22
CA GLU A 37 11.94 2.27 5.88
C GLU A 37 13.28 2.13 5.13
N ILE A 38 13.26 2.05 3.80
CA ILE A 38 14.47 1.97 2.98
C ILE A 38 15.32 3.24 3.14
N MET A 39 14.67 4.40 3.27
CA MET A 39 15.35 5.69 3.46
C MET A 39 15.84 5.90 4.90
N GLY A 40 15.63 4.96 5.80
CA GLY A 40 16.00 5.10 7.21
C GLY A 40 15.10 6.03 8.01
N LYS A 41 13.91 6.32 7.51
CA LYS A 41 12.91 7.13 8.20
C LYS A 41 11.91 6.23 8.93
N THR A 42 11.26 6.80 9.95
CA THR A 42 10.17 6.09 10.65
C THR A 42 8.89 6.21 9.85
N PRO A 43 8.31 5.06 9.39
CA PRO A 43 7.03 5.11 8.67
C PRO A 43 5.91 5.57 9.60
N LYS A 44 4.93 6.29 9.04
CA LYS A 44 3.79 6.82 9.78
C LYS A 44 2.58 5.90 9.74
N ASP A 45 2.28 5.37 8.57
CA ASP A 45 1.12 4.52 8.30
C ASP A 45 1.57 3.27 7.57
N ILE A 46 0.75 2.23 7.59
CA ILE A 46 1.00 1.03 6.82
C ILE A 46 -0.17 0.75 5.88
N ASP A 47 0.15 0.62 4.60
CA ASP A 47 -0.76 0.13 3.59
C ASP A 47 -0.28 -1.24 3.14
N VAL A 48 -1.21 -2.16 2.91
CA VAL A 48 -0.86 -3.49 2.44
C VAL A 48 -1.60 -3.84 1.17
N VAL A 49 -0.92 -4.59 0.31
CA VAL A 49 -1.50 -5.29 -0.82
C VAL A 49 -1.63 -6.76 -0.44
N VAL A 50 -2.82 -7.30 -0.60
CA VAL A 50 -3.08 -8.71 -0.33
C VAL A 50 -3.23 -9.44 -1.64
N ASP A 51 -2.31 -10.34 -1.95
CA ASP A 51 -2.15 -10.98 -3.26
C ASP A 51 -3.17 -12.10 -3.46
N LYS A 52 -4.42 -11.69 -3.58
CA LYS A 52 -5.57 -12.55 -3.82
C LYS A 52 -6.69 -11.68 -4.41
N ILE A 53 -7.50 -12.25 -5.30
CA ILE A 53 -8.69 -11.56 -5.79
C ILE A 53 -9.58 -11.16 -4.60
N GLN A 54 -9.99 -9.88 -4.53
CA GLN A 54 -10.70 -9.32 -3.38
C GLN A 54 -9.95 -9.48 -2.04
N GLY A 55 -8.62 -9.62 -2.13
CA GLY A 55 -7.79 -9.95 -0.98
C GLY A 55 -7.85 -8.93 0.14
N GLY A 56 -7.86 -7.64 -0.19
CA GLY A 56 -7.96 -6.58 0.83
C GLY A 56 -9.22 -6.69 1.65
N ILE A 57 -10.35 -6.94 1.02
CA ILE A 57 -11.65 -7.08 1.67
C ILE A 57 -11.69 -8.37 2.52
N GLU A 58 -11.37 -9.49 1.91
CA GLU A 58 -11.43 -10.78 2.60
C GLU A 58 -10.46 -10.85 3.78
N PHE A 59 -9.26 -10.32 3.59
CA PHE A 59 -8.25 -10.30 4.64
C PHE A 59 -8.68 -9.48 5.84
N THR A 60 -9.18 -8.26 5.63
CA THR A 60 -9.59 -7.40 6.74
C THR A 60 -10.80 -7.95 7.49
N ILE A 61 -11.73 -8.57 6.79
CA ILE A 61 -12.86 -9.26 7.44
C ILE A 61 -12.33 -10.41 8.32
N TRP A 62 -11.46 -11.23 7.77
CA TRP A 62 -10.84 -12.32 8.51
C TRP A 62 -10.09 -11.83 9.75
N LEU A 63 -9.28 -10.79 9.59
CA LEU A 63 -8.47 -10.24 10.68
C LEU A 63 -9.35 -9.63 11.78
N ALA A 64 -10.36 -8.85 11.40
CA ALA A 64 -11.27 -8.23 12.35
C ALA A 64 -12.03 -9.31 13.17
N LYS A 65 -12.44 -10.39 12.53
CA LYS A 65 -13.07 -11.52 13.23
C LYS A 65 -12.09 -12.22 14.16
N LYS A 66 -10.86 -12.41 13.73
CA LYS A 66 -9.81 -13.06 14.53
C LYS A 66 -9.53 -12.30 15.82
N VAL A 67 -9.49 -10.97 15.77
CA VAL A 67 -9.21 -10.14 16.96
C VAL A 67 -10.46 -9.71 17.71
N GLY A 68 -11.64 -10.11 17.24
CA GLY A 68 -12.89 -9.87 17.94
C GLY A 68 -13.47 -8.46 17.79
N THR A 69 -13.06 -7.73 16.76
CA THR A 69 -13.51 -6.33 16.53
C THR A 69 -14.34 -6.18 15.26
N TYR A 70 -14.70 -7.27 14.63
CA TYR A 70 -15.52 -7.23 13.41
C TYR A 70 -16.89 -6.60 13.71
N LYS A 71 -17.26 -5.65 12.87
CA LYS A 71 -18.59 -5.04 12.90
C LYS A 71 -19.04 -4.77 11.49
N GLU A 72 -20.10 -5.45 11.06
CA GLU A 72 -20.65 -5.31 9.71
C GLU A 72 -20.91 -3.84 9.37
N GLY A 73 -20.40 -3.41 8.21
CA GLY A 73 -20.59 -2.05 7.70
C GLY A 73 -19.66 -1.00 8.29
N SER A 74 -18.90 -1.29 9.35
CA SER A 74 -18.03 -0.30 9.98
C SER A 74 -16.62 -0.74 10.29
N ASN A 75 -16.36 -2.02 10.56
CA ASN A 75 -15.00 -2.52 10.77
C ASN A 75 -14.85 -3.94 10.22
N PRO A 76 -14.29 -4.11 9.03
CA PRO A 76 -13.71 -3.08 8.16
C PRO A 76 -14.77 -2.27 7.41
N THR A 77 -14.41 -1.04 7.00
CA THR A 77 -15.13 -0.28 5.99
C THR A 77 -14.69 -0.78 4.62
N ILE A 78 -15.63 -1.17 3.79
CA ILE A 78 -15.37 -1.84 2.51
C ILE A 78 -15.69 -0.88 1.36
N PHE A 79 -14.80 -0.84 0.37
CA PHE A 79 -14.97 -0.09 -0.88
C PHE A 79 -14.95 -1.11 -2.03
N PRO A 80 -16.10 -1.73 -2.35
CA PRO A 80 -16.13 -2.90 -3.26
C PRO A 80 -15.63 -2.61 -4.67
N THR A 81 -15.91 -1.40 -5.19
CA THR A 81 -15.51 -1.01 -6.54
C THR A 81 -14.00 -1.12 -6.74
N PHE A 82 -13.22 -0.79 -5.72
CA PHE A 82 -11.77 -0.77 -5.79
C PHE A 82 -11.10 -1.99 -5.16
N GLY A 83 -11.88 -2.91 -4.58
CA GLY A 83 -11.32 -4.04 -3.85
C GLY A 83 -10.54 -3.63 -2.61
N THR A 84 -10.88 -2.50 -2.02
CA THR A 84 -10.17 -1.87 -0.91
C THR A 84 -11.00 -1.99 0.38
N ALA A 85 -10.32 -2.15 1.50
CA ALA A 85 -10.95 -2.09 2.82
C ALA A 85 -10.04 -1.37 3.81
N LYS A 86 -10.67 -0.71 4.77
CA LYS A 86 -9.98 -0.03 5.86
C LYS A 86 -10.46 -0.56 7.20
N MET A 87 -9.52 -0.98 8.03
CA MET A 87 -9.77 -1.58 9.33
C MET A 87 -9.14 -0.72 10.42
N VAL A 88 -9.88 -0.49 11.51
CA VAL A 88 -9.32 0.12 12.72
C VAL A 88 -8.80 -0.97 13.65
N LEU A 89 -7.74 -0.66 14.40
CA LEU A 89 -7.11 -1.59 15.32
C LEU A 89 -7.39 -1.27 16.80
N ASP A 90 -8.52 -0.59 17.05
CA ASP A 90 -8.93 -0.26 18.41
C ASP A 90 -9.14 -1.53 19.23
N GLY A 91 -8.57 -1.56 20.43
CA GLY A 91 -8.67 -2.70 21.32
C GLY A 91 -7.68 -3.84 21.02
N VAL A 92 -6.85 -3.70 19.98
CA VAL A 92 -5.82 -4.69 19.65
C VAL A 92 -4.54 -4.37 20.38
N VAL A 93 -4.02 -5.34 21.16
CA VAL A 93 -2.75 -5.23 21.87
C VAL A 93 -1.83 -6.36 21.38
N HIS A 94 -0.63 -6.01 20.95
CA HIS A 94 0.36 -6.97 20.46
C HIS A 94 1.71 -6.70 21.11
N ASN A 95 2.29 -7.72 21.76
CA ASN A 95 3.56 -7.62 22.47
C ASN A 95 3.62 -6.42 23.44
N GLY A 96 2.52 -6.19 24.17
CA GLY A 96 2.42 -5.09 25.11
C GLY A 96 2.16 -3.72 24.49
N VAL A 97 2.05 -3.63 23.17
CA VAL A 97 1.76 -2.37 22.46
C VAL A 97 0.28 -2.30 22.13
N ASP A 98 -0.39 -1.26 22.59
CA ASP A 98 -1.78 -0.97 22.28
C ASP A 98 -1.84 -0.29 20.91
N LEU A 99 -2.47 -0.94 19.94
CA LEU A 99 -2.59 -0.46 18.56
C LEU A 99 -3.84 0.40 18.33
N SER A 100 -4.57 0.75 19.39
CA SER A 100 -5.74 1.63 19.27
C SER A 100 -5.33 2.97 18.65
N GLY A 101 -6.17 3.48 17.77
CA GLY A 101 -5.88 4.69 16.99
C GLY A 101 -5.14 4.43 15.69
N GLU A 102 -4.64 3.21 15.47
CA GLU A 102 -4.00 2.85 14.20
C GLU A 102 -5.03 2.27 13.23
N ASP A 103 -4.82 2.57 11.95
CA ASP A 103 -5.64 2.06 10.85
C ASP A 103 -4.80 1.17 9.95
N LEU A 104 -5.45 0.22 9.31
CA LEU A 104 -4.88 -0.62 8.27
C LEU A 104 -5.71 -0.47 6.99
N GLU A 105 -5.09 0.01 5.92
CA GLU A 105 -5.70 -0.01 4.60
C GLU A 105 -5.16 -1.21 3.82
N ALA A 106 -6.07 -2.02 3.30
CA ALA A 106 -5.71 -3.22 2.56
C ALA A 106 -6.39 -3.22 1.19
N VAL A 107 -5.60 -3.49 0.17
CA VAL A 107 -6.07 -3.51 -1.23
C VAL A 107 -5.69 -4.84 -1.87
N MET A 108 -6.29 -5.16 -3.02
CA MET A 108 -5.80 -6.23 -3.90
C MET A 108 -4.86 -5.63 -4.94
N PRO A 109 -3.91 -6.42 -5.47
CA PRO A 109 -3.14 -5.98 -6.64
C PRO A 109 -4.10 -5.78 -7.81
N ARG A 110 -4.03 -4.64 -8.45
CA ARG A 110 -5.01 -4.31 -9.49
C ARG A 110 -4.40 -3.53 -10.64
N SER A 111 -4.95 -3.76 -11.84
CA SER A 111 -4.76 -2.88 -12.98
C SER A 111 -5.96 -1.95 -13.09
N GLU A 112 -5.75 -0.78 -13.67
CA GLU A 112 -6.77 0.25 -13.84
C GLU A 112 -6.76 0.75 -15.28
N GLN A 113 -7.96 0.99 -15.84
CA GLN A 113 -8.14 1.63 -17.13
C GLN A 113 -9.10 2.80 -17.00
N TYR A 114 -8.83 3.84 -17.78
CA TYR A 114 -9.63 5.05 -17.81
C TYR A 114 -10.17 5.24 -19.22
N HIS A 115 -11.49 5.47 -19.35
CA HIS A 115 -12.09 5.76 -20.65
C HIS A 115 -11.93 7.22 -21.07
N ASP A 116 -11.72 8.11 -20.11
CA ASP A 116 -11.55 9.54 -20.32
C ASP A 116 -10.29 9.99 -19.61
N SER A 117 -9.36 10.59 -20.35
CA SER A 117 -8.09 11.08 -19.81
C SER A 117 -8.26 12.17 -18.74
N SER A 118 -9.40 12.85 -18.71
CA SER A 118 -9.72 13.85 -17.68
C SER A 118 -10.31 13.22 -16.41
N SER A 119 -10.74 11.96 -16.47
CA SER A 119 -11.32 11.26 -15.34
C SER A 119 -10.27 10.90 -14.29
N ARG A 120 -10.61 11.06 -13.02
CA ARG A 120 -9.78 10.62 -11.89
C ARG A 120 -10.12 9.21 -11.43
N LYS A 121 -11.25 8.68 -11.88
CA LYS A 121 -11.73 7.36 -11.48
C LYS A 121 -11.50 6.37 -12.60
N PRO A 122 -10.86 5.23 -12.30
CA PRO A 122 -10.74 4.18 -13.29
C PRO A 122 -12.12 3.62 -13.62
N THR A 123 -12.33 3.28 -14.88
CA THR A 123 -13.59 2.70 -15.36
C THR A 123 -13.55 1.18 -15.36
N ASP A 124 -12.35 0.60 -15.31
CA ASP A 124 -12.16 -0.84 -15.30
C ASP A 124 -11.04 -1.19 -14.32
N ILE A 125 -11.39 -1.97 -13.30
CA ILE A 125 -10.46 -2.42 -12.26
C ILE A 125 -10.46 -3.94 -12.28
N GLN A 126 -9.27 -4.53 -12.51
CA GLN A 126 -9.10 -5.96 -12.56
C GLN A 126 -7.98 -6.41 -11.64
N PHE A 127 -8.14 -7.59 -11.05
CA PHE A 127 -7.07 -8.25 -10.33
C PHE A 127 -5.88 -8.53 -11.25
N THR A 128 -4.68 -8.30 -10.75
CA THR A 128 -3.43 -8.57 -11.48
C THR A 128 -2.34 -9.04 -10.50
N ASP A 129 -1.13 -9.24 -11.00
CA ASP A 129 0.03 -9.52 -10.15
C ASP A 129 0.63 -8.24 -9.57
N LEU A 130 1.67 -8.38 -8.74
CA LEU A 130 2.34 -7.22 -8.13
C LEU A 130 2.98 -6.33 -9.18
N GLU A 131 3.52 -6.87 -10.26
CA GLU A 131 4.10 -6.07 -11.34
C GLU A 131 3.06 -5.18 -12.01
N GLY A 132 1.89 -5.74 -12.33
CA GLY A 132 0.79 -4.98 -12.91
C GLY A 132 0.28 -3.90 -11.95
N ASP A 133 0.20 -4.21 -10.67
CA ASP A 133 -0.15 -3.24 -9.64
C ASP A 133 0.89 -2.11 -9.53
N ALA A 134 2.17 -2.44 -9.59
CA ALA A 134 3.26 -1.45 -9.53
C ALA A 134 3.20 -0.46 -10.69
N LYS A 135 2.88 -0.95 -11.88
CA LYS A 135 2.84 -0.12 -13.10
C LYS A 135 1.74 0.95 -13.09
N ARG A 136 0.67 0.76 -12.32
CA ARG A 136 -0.40 1.76 -12.21
C ARG A 136 -0.12 2.84 -11.17
N ARG A 137 0.89 2.68 -10.34
CA ARG A 137 1.20 3.63 -9.26
C ARG A 137 1.85 4.89 -9.80
N ASP A 138 1.86 5.94 -9.01
CA ASP A 138 2.36 7.26 -9.42
C ASP A 138 3.90 7.31 -9.54
N LEU A 139 4.61 6.65 -8.62
CA LEU A 139 6.08 6.70 -8.55
C LEU A 139 6.67 5.32 -8.34
N THR A 140 7.85 5.07 -8.92
CA THR A 140 8.61 3.84 -8.68
C THR A 140 8.94 3.64 -7.20
N ILE A 141 9.29 4.73 -6.50
CA ILE A 141 9.66 4.68 -5.08
C ILE A 141 8.47 4.33 -4.17
N ASN A 142 7.26 4.46 -4.66
CA ASN A 142 6.03 4.07 -3.95
C ASN A 142 5.48 2.73 -4.45
N ALA A 143 6.21 2.03 -5.30
CA ALA A 143 5.84 0.73 -5.87
C ALA A 143 6.83 -0.36 -5.50
N ILE A 144 7.35 -0.30 -4.28
CA ILE A 144 8.22 -1.31 -3.69
C ILE A 144 7.39 -2.06 -2.65
N TYR A 145 7.43 -3.39 -2.71
CA TYR A 145 6.65 -4.26 -1.86
C TYR A 145 7.56 -5.00 -0.89
N LYS A 146 7.06 -5.24 0.32
CA LYS A 146 7.76 -6.02 1.32
C LYS A 146 6.84 -7.14 1.81
N ASN A 147 7.24 -8.38 1.63
CA ASN A 147 6.52 -9.53 2.15
C ASN A 147 6.52 -9.46 3.68
N VAL A 148 5.35 -9.31 4.29
CA VAL A 148 5.22 -9.17 5.74
C VAL A 148 5.67 -10.44 6.46
N SER A 149 5.49 -11.60 5.85
CA SER A 149 5.90 -12.90 6.44
C SER A 149 7.41 -13.09 6.47
N THR A 150 8.12 -12.69 5.42
CA THR A 150 9.55 -13.01 5.24
C THR A 150 10.48 -11.81 5.28
N GLY A 151 9.94 -10.60 5.10
CA GLY A 151 10.74 -9.39 4.93
C GLY A 151 11.35 -9.23 3.54
N GLU A 152 11.08 -10.15 2.61
CA GLU A 152 11.61 -10.07 1.25
C GLU A 152 11.05 -8.85 0.51
N ILE A 153 11.94 -8.13 -0.18
CA ILE A 153 11.57 -6.98 -1.00
C ILE A 153 11.29 -7.44 -2.43
N VAL A 154 10.17 -6.97 -2.96
CA VAL A 154 9.78 -7.16 -4.36
C VAL A 154 9.73 -5.79 -5.02
N ASP A 155 10.57 -5.58 -6.00
CA ASP A 155 10.79 -4.27 -6.64
C ASP A 155 10.60 -4.36 -8.17
N PRO A 156 9.35 -4.43 -8.65
CA PRO A 156 9.09 -4.72 -10.06
C PRO A 156 9.51 -3.61 -11.03
N VAL A 157 9.58 -2.37 -10.57
CA VAL A 157 9.78 -1.20 -11.46
C VAL A 157 11.03 -0.38 -11.09
N GLY A 158 11.91 -0.91 -10.26
CA GLY A 158 13.21 -0.30 -9.98
C GLY A 158 13.19 0.84 -8.97
N GLY A 159 12.23 0.85 -8.05
CA GLY A 159 12.12 1.90 -7.04
C GLY A 159 13.31 1.98 -6.09
N MET A 160 13.95 0.87 -5.75
CA MET A 160 15.11 0.89 -4.86
C MET A 160 16.30 1.63 -5.46
N GLU A 161 16.54 1.43 -6.76
CA GLU A 161 17.61 2.15 -7.47
C GLU A 161 17.28 3.65 -7.53
N ASP A 162 16.02 4.01 -7.77
CA ASP A 162 15.58 5.40 -7.80
C ASP A 162 15.71 6.08 -6.43
N ILE A 163 15.45 5.37 -5.34
CA ILE A 163 15.72 5.89 -3.98
C ILE A 163 17.23 6.16 -3.81
N LYS A 164 18.06 5.20 -4.19
CA LYS A 164 19.51 5.33 -4.08
C LYS A 164 20.05 6.53 -4.87
N ASN A 165 19.51 6.76 -6.06
CA ASN A 165 19.94 7.83 -6.95
C ASN A 165 19.18 9.14 -6.74
N LYS A 166 18.22 9.16 -5.79
CA LYS A 166 17.39 10.32 -5.49
C LYS A 166 16.63 10.84 -6.71
N VAL A 167 16.00 9.90 -7.42
CA VAL A 167 15.25 10.15 -8.65
C VAL A 167 13.76 9.95 -8.38
N VAL A 168 12.94 10.86 -8.87
CA VAL A 168 11.47 10.74 -8.88
C VAL A 168 11.05 10.41 -10.30
N ARG A 169 10.43 9.25 -10.47
CA ARG A 169 10.09 8.71 -11.80
C ARG A 169 8.77 7.95 -11.75
N PRO A 170 7.90 8.11 -12.76
CA PRO A 170 6.73 7.23 -12.89
C PRO A 170 7.16 5.81 -13.30
N PRO A 171 6.40 4.77 -12.89
CA PRO A 171 6.77 3.37 -13.15
C PRO A 171 6.54 2.91 -14.59
N SER A 172 5.81 3.69 -15.39
CA SER A 172 5.58 3.41 -16.81
C SER A 172 5.64 4.71 -17.59
N ASP A 173 5.28 4.69 -18.90
CA ASP A 173 5.37 5.87 -19.77
C ASP A 173 4.68 7.07 -19.13
N PRO A 174 5.40 8.20 -18.91
CA PRO A 174 4.83 9.40 -18.32
C PRO A 174 3.61 9.93 -19.08
N ASP A 175 3.65 9.90 -20.40
CA ASP A 175 2.56 10.40 -21.21
C ASP A 175 1.29 9.59 -20.98
N LEU A 176 1.41 8.28 -20.88
CA LEU A 176 0.28 7.39 -20.60
C LEU A 176 -0.30 7.64 -19.20
N ILE A 177 0.55 7.72 -18.18
CA ILE A 177 0.12 7.90 -16.79
C ILE A 177 -0.54 9.26 -16.61
N TYR A 178 0.08 10.32 -17.13
CA TYR A 178 -0.39 11.68 -16.91
C TYR A 178 -1.63 12.00 -17.76
N THR A 179 -1.80 11.33 -18.88
CA THR A 179 -3.01 11.42 -19.69
C THR A 179 -4.18 10.75 -18.96
N ASP A 180 -3.94 9.61 -18.31
CA ASP A 180 -4.97 8.88 -17.56
C ASP A 180 -5.42 9.61 -16.30
N ASP A 181 -4.49 10.30 -15.61
CA ASP A 181 -4.80 11.09 -14.41
C ASP A 181 -3.89 12.31 -14.32
N ALA A 182 -4.43 13.47 -14.70
CA ALA A 182 -3.67 14.72 -14.70
C ALA A 182 -3.12 15.10 -13.31
N LEU A 183 -3.77 14.68 -12.24
CA LEU A 183 -3.28 14.95 -10.87
C LEU A 183 -2.00 14.20 -10.54
N ARG A 184 -1.69 13.10 -11.23
CA ARG A 184 -0.46 12.36 -11.00
C ARG A 184 0.77 13.19 -11.32
N MET A 185 0.71 14.02 -12.38
CA MET A 185 1.80 14.94 -12.71
C MET A 185 2.09 15.91 -11.55
N PHE A 186 1.05 16.50 -10.96
CA PHE A 186 1.21 17.41 -9.83
C PHE A 186 1.77 16.69 -8.61
N ARG A 187 1.35 15.47 -8.34
CA ARG A 187 1.90 14.68 -7.24
C ARG A 187 3.38 14.37 -7.44
N VAL A 188 3.78 14.03 -8.66
CA VAL A 188 5.19 13.76 -9.01
C VAL A 188 6.05 15.00 -8.76
N ILE A 189 5.61 16.16 -9.26
CA ILE A 189 6.31 17.44 -9.06
C ILE A 189 6.41 17.78 -7.57
N ARG A 190 5.32 17.59 -6.84
CA ARG A 190 5.26 17.83 -5.40
C ARG A 190 6.25 16.95 -4.63
N PHE A 191 6.36 15.68 -4.97
CA PHE A 191 7.33 14.77 -4.37
C PHE A 191 8.76 15.17 -4.67
N ALA A 192 9.07 15.52 -5.92
CA ALA A 192 10.40 15.98 -6.30
C ALA A 192 10.81 17.20 -5.50
N ASN A 193 9.92 18.19 -5.35
CA ASN A 193 10.16 19.37 -4.55
C ASN A 193 10.34 19.05 -3.06
N ARG A 194 9.49 18.19 -2.51
CA ARG A 194 9.52 17.78 -1.10
C ARG A 194 10.84 17.11 -0.72
N PHE A 195 11.36 16.26 -1.57
CA PHE A 195 12.60 15.53 -1.32
C PHE A 195 13.84 16.22 -1.88
N GLY A 196 13.68 17.27 -2.69
CA GLY A 196 14.80 17.89 -3.41
C GLY A 196 15.44 16.94 -4.42
N TRP A 197 14.67 16.03 -4.99
CA TRP A 197 15.15 15.02 -5.90
C TRP A 197 14.95 15.41 -7.36
N GLU A 198 15.76 14.81 -8.22
CA GLU A 198 15.64 15.00 -9.66
C GLU A 198 14.37 14.36 -10.22
N LEU A 199 13.68 15.14 -11.06
CA LEU A 199 12.52 14.66 -11.81
C LEU A 199 13.02 14.16 -13.17
N THR A 200 12.79 12.86 -13.47
CA THR A 200 13.10 12.29 -14.79
C THR A 200 11.83 12.00 -15.56
N PRO A 201 11.83 12.28 -16.87
CA PRO A 201 10.71 11.92 -17.72
C PRO A 201 10.57 10.40 -17.88
#